data_ac5d27916e99a953e27c928c950a150c
#
_entry.id   ac5d27916e99a953e27c928c950a150c
#
_cell.length_a   1.000
_cell.length_b   1.000
_cell.length_c   1.000
_cell.angle_alpha   90.00
_cell.angle_beta   90.00
_cell.angle_gamma   90.00
#
_symmetry.space_group_name_H-M   'P 1'
#
loop_
_entity.id
_entity.type
_entity.pdbx_description
1 polymer ?
#
loop_
_entity_poly.entity_id
_entity_poly.type
_entity_poly.pdbx_seq_one_letter_code
_entity_poly.pdbx_strand_id
1 'polypeptide(L)'
;AVSRLPGVAHQDFSARAHIRGGAANETLVLFDDLRLYNPFHFKDIFGVFSTVDPGIISDIRIYTAGFPVNYGDRTSGVIAITPRLPNRPLGGQAVLSLLTTGLALSGLSADGAGDWTLAARRGNMDLYFDLADSPLGNPRYHEIYAHFARRFSENLAVAGNVIAFDD
;
A
#
# COMPACT_ATOMS: atom_id res chain seq x y z
N ALA A 1 10.93 -5.92 -5.20
CA ALA A 1 11.49 -6.74 -4.10
C ALA A 1 10.83 -8.13 -4.05
N VAL A 2 9.49 -8.19 -4.06
CA VAL A 2 8.69 -9.45 -3.99
C VAL A 2 9.05 -10.44 -5.09
N SER A 3 9.29 -9.96 -6.29
CA SER A 3 9.62 -10.76 -7.49
C SER A 3 10.93 -11.56 -7.43
N ARG A 4 11.76 -11.32 -6.41
CA ARG A 4 13.05 -12.02 -6.24
C ARG A 4 12.99 -13.14 -5.20
N LEU A 5 11.82 -13.44 -4.66
CA LEU A 5 11.65 -14.49 -3.66
C LEU A 5 11.43 -15.86 -4.31
N PRO A 6 11.94 -16.95 -3.72
CA PRO A 6 11.66 -18.30 -4.20
C PRO A 6 10.15 -18.59 -4.23
N GLY A 7 9.68 -19.20 -5.31
CA GLY A 7 8.26 -19.54 -5.48
C GLY A 7 7.35 -18.40 -5.90
N VAL A 8 7.91 -17.22 -6.19
CA VAL A 8 7.16 -16.08 -6.75
C VAL A 8 7.61 -15.84 -8.19
N ALA A 9 6.67 -15.87 -9.11
CA ALA A 9 6.86 -15.51 -10.49
C ALA A 9 6.09 -14.23 -10.83
N HIS A 10 6.57 -13.48 -11.81
CA HIS A 10 5.87 -12.33 -12.38
C HIS A 10 6.10 -12.30 -13.88
N GLN A 11 5.22 -11.64 -14.60
CA GLN A 11 5.46 -11.33 -16.02
C GLN A 11 6.41 -10.13 -16.10
N ASP A 12 7.23 -10.07 -17.13
CA ASP A 12 8.34 -9.09 -17.27
C ASP A 12 7.91 -7.62 -17.07
N PHE A 13 6.67 -7.29 -17.38
CA PHE A 13 6.13 -5.93 -17.27
C PHE A 13 5.01 -5.78 -16.21
N SER A 14 4.75 -6.80 -15.38
CA SER A 14 3.71 -6.75 -14.36
C SER A 14 4.27 -6.87 -12.96
N ALA A 15 3.83 -6.01 -12.04
CA ALA A 15 4.15 -6.13 -10.61
C ALA A 15 3.26 -7.15 -9.89
N ARG A 16 2.27 -7.74 -10.56
CA ARG A 16 1.39 -8.76 -9.98
C ARG A 16 2.17 -10.02 -9.69
N ALA A 17 2.23 -10.39 -8.43
CA ALA A 17 2.92 -11.60 -7.99
C ALA A 17 2.06 -12.84 -8.25
N HIS A 18 2.64 -13.85 -8.90
CA HIS A 18 2.10 -15.20 -9.00
C HIS A 18 2.83 -16.08 -7.99
N ILE A 19 2.17 -16.38 -6.87
CA ILE A 19 2.77 -17.19 -5.81
C ILE A 19 2.47 -18.65 -6.08
N ARG A 20 3.52 -19.49 -6.16
CA ARG A 20 3.42 -20.94 -6.41
C ARG A 20 2.60 -21.31 -7.65
N GLY A 21 2.67 -20.49 -8.70
CA GLY A 21 1.93 -20.71 -9.94
C GLY A 21 0.44 -20.38 -9.88
N GLY A 22 -0.05 -19.87 -8.76
CA GLY A 22 -1.43 -19.39 -8.64
C GLY A 22 -1.68 -18.11 -9.42
N ALA A 23 -2.93 -17.85 -9.74
CA ALA A 23 -3.34 -16.61 -10.37
C ALA A 23 -3.18 -15.41 -9.39
N ALA A 24 -2.97 -14.22 -9.93
CA ALA A 24 -2.76 -13.02 -9.10
C ALA A 24 -3.95 -12.72 -8.16
N ASN A 25 -5.18 -13.07 -8.56
CA ASN A 25 -6.39 -12.93 -7.75
C ASN A 25 -6.52 -14.01 -6.65
N GLU A 26 -5.69 -15.04 -6.64
CA GLU A 26 -5.61 -16.05 -5.59
C GLU A 26 -4.66 -15.66 -4.45
N THR A 27 -3.96 -14.55 -4.58
CA THR A 27 -3.12 -13.98 -3.54
C THR A 27 -3.92 -12.97 -2.72
N LEU A 28 -3.92 -13.13 -1.39
CA LEU A 28 -4.48 -12.15 -0.47
C LEU A 28 -3.45 -11.04 -0.25
N VAL A 29 -3.85 -9.80 -0.50
CA VAL A 29 -3.04 -8.64 -0.15
C VAL A 29 -3.74 -7.87 0.96
N LEU A 30 -3.03 -7.64 2.06
CA LEU A 30 -3.49 -6.89 3.22
C LEU A 30 -2.58 -5.68 3.45
N PHE A 31 -3.17 -4.55 3.75
CA PHE A 31 -2.48 -3.39 4.25
C PHE A 31 -3.15 -2.94 5.55
N ASP A 32 -2.42 -3.00 6.66
CA ASP A 32 -2.94 -2.70 8.00
C ASP A 32 -4.22 -3.50 8.30
N ASP A 33 -4.18 -4.82 8.01
CA ASP A 33 -5.29 -5.77 8.06
C ASP A 33 -6.49 -5.47 7.14
N LEU A 34 -6.49 -4.37 6.41
CA LEU A 34 -7.48 -4.09 5.36
C LEU A 34 -7.16 -4.88 4.09
N ARG A 35 -8.15 -5.60 3.58
CA ARG A 35 -8.02 -6.35 2.34
C ARG A 35 -8.03 -5.43 1.14
N LEU A 36 -6.96 -5.48 0.35
CA LEU A 36 -6.86 -4.80 -0.93
C LEU A 36 -7.32 -5.73 -2.05
N TYR A 37 -8.46 -5.42 -2.66
CA TYR A 37 -9.00 -6.19 -3.79
C TYR A 37 -8.22 -5.91 -5.08
N ASN A 38 -7.75 -4.69 -5.24
CA ASN A 38 -6.88 -4.28 -6.34
C ASN A 38 -5.67 -3.52 -5.76
N PRO A 39 -4.53 -4.20 -5.54
CA PRO A 39 -3.36 -3.58 -4.91
C PRO A 39 -2.53 -2.73 -5.87
N PHE A 40 -3.00 -2.48 -7.08
CA PHE A 40 -2.30 -1.70 -8.11
C PHE A 40 -3.24 -0.73 -8.80
N HIS A 41 -2.73 0.48 -9.06
CA HIS A 41 -3.34 1.45 -9.95
C HIS A 41 -3.27 0.98 -11.41
N PHE A 42 -4.14 1.51 -12.24
CA PHE A 42 -4.21 1.20 -13.67
C PHE A 42 -4.27 -0.31 -13.93
N LYS A 43 -5.33 -0.93 -13.47
CA LYS A 43 -5.58 -2.37 -13.52
C LYS A 43 -5.23 -3.00 -14.89
N ASP A 44 -5.47 -2.26 -15.96
CA ASP A 44 -5.30 -2.70 -17.34
C ASP A 44 -3.91 -2.36 -17.92
N ILE A 45 -3.08 -1.61 -17.17
CA ILE A 45 -1.72 -1.23 -17.56
C ILE A 45 -0.72 -1.92 -16.61
N PHE A 46 -0.57 -3.24 -16.73
CA PHE A 46 0.45 -4.08 -16.07
C PHE A 46 0.58 -3.97 -14.55
N GLY A 47 -0.29 -3.19 -13.86
CA GLY A 47 -0.25 -3.06 -12.41
C GLY A 47 1.11 -2.62 -11.86
N VAL A 48 1.75 -1.64 -12.47
CA VAL A 48 3.11 -1.20 -12.08
C VAL A 48 3.10 -0.33 -10.83
N PHE A 49 2.03 0.43 -10.61
CA PHE A 49 1.91 1.37 -9.50
C PHE A 49 1.10 0.76 -8.37
N SER A 50 1.72 0.62 -7.20
CA SER A 50 1.04 0.15 -5.99
C SER A 50 0.02 1.16 -5.50
N THR A 51 -1.14 0.70 -5.03
CA THR A 51 -2.14 1.52 -4.32
C THR A 51 -1.74 1.84 -2.88
N VAL A 52 -0.59 1.38 -2.42
CA VAL A 52 -0.02 1.72 -1.11
C VAL A 52 1.27 2.50 -1.33
N ASP A 53 1.36 3.68 -0.73
CA ASP A 53 2.58 4.48 -0.76
C ASP A 53 3.75 3.75 -0.07
N PRO A 54 4.85 3.45 -0.77
CA PRO A 54 6.01 2.83 -0.15
C PRO A 54 6.59 3.63 1.03
N GLY A 55 6.39 4.95 1.07
CA GLY A 55 6.87 5.83 2.13
C GLY A 55 6.24 5.56 3.50
N ILE A 56 5.02 5.02 3.52
CA ILE A 56 4.32 4.68 4.76
C ILE A 56 4.45 3.21 5.18
N ILE A 57 5.20 2.39 4.44
CA ILE A 57 5.40 0.98 4.74
C ILE A 57 6.58 0.80 5.69
N SER A 58 6.41 -0.04 6.71
CA SER A 58 7.50 -0.50 7.59
C SER A 58 7.96 -1.91 7.26
N ASP A 59 7.03 -2.82 6.97
CA ASP A 59 7.33 -4.24 6.76
C ASP A 59 6.39 -4.87 5.72
N ILE A 60 6.90 -5.86 5.00
CA ILE A 60 6.12 -6.68 4.06
C ILE A 60 6.43 -8.14 4.36
N ARG A 61 5.42 -8.88 4.81
CA ARG A 61 5.50 -10.32 5.04
C ARG A 61 4.81 -11.07 3.91
N ILE A 62 5.49 -12.05 3.37
CA ILE A 62 4.99 -12.86 2.27
C ILE A 62 4.95 -14.32 2.72
N TYR A 63 3.75 -14.86 2.74
CA TYR A 63 3.49 -16.26 3.04
C TYR A 63 3.20 -16.99 1.73
N THR A 64 4.11 -17.86 1.33
CA THR A 64 3.96 -18.70 0.13
C THR A 64 3.33 -20.05 0.42
N ALA A 65 3.30 -20.45 1.70
CA ALA A 65 2.64 -21.66 2.21
C ALA A 65 2.48 -21.54 3.74
N GLY A 66 1.57 -22.31 4.32
CA GLY A 66 1.44 -22.45 5.78
C GLY A 66 1.11 -21.14 6.48
N PHE A 67 0.26 -20.31 5.89
CA PHE A 67 -0.16 -19.07 6.51
C PHE A 67 -1.10 -19.30 7.69
N PRO A 68 -1.12 -18.40 8.69
CA PRO A 68 -1.99 -18.48 9.87
C PRO A 68 -3.48 -18.58 9.50
N VAL A 69 -4.26 -19.23 10.34
CA VAL A 69 -5.69 -19.52 10.10
C VAL A 69 -6.57 -18.27 9.93
N ASN A 70 -6.12 -17.12 10.42
CA ASN A 70 -6.79 -15.83 10.22
C ASN A 70 -6.71 -15.31 8.78
N TYR A 71 -5.85 -15.90 7.94
CA TYR A 71 -5.71 -15.55 6.53
C TYR A 71 -6.43 -16.56 5.65
N GLY A 72 -7.76 -16.58 5.72
CA GLY A 72 -8.58 -17.46 4.90
C GLY A 72 -8.85 -16.95 3.48
N ASP A 73 -9.61 -17.75 2.72
CA ASP A 73 -10.22 -17.38 1.42
C ASP A 73 -9.21 -17.12 0.28
N ARG A 74 -7.99 -17.70 0.38
CA ARG A 74 -6.99 -17.67 -0.71
C ARG A 74 -6.17 -18.95 -0.72
N THR A 75 -5.80 -19.37 -1.92
CA THR A 75 -5.15 -20.67 -2.15
C THR A 75 -3.67 -20.56 -2.49
N SER A 76 -3.23 -19.39 -2.97
CA SER A 76 -1.88 -19.22 -3.51
C SER A 76 -0.91 -18.65 -2.47
N GLY A 77 -1.25 -17.51 -1.84
CA GLY A 77 -0.38 -16.90 -0.84
C GLY A 77 -0.99 -15.67 -0.19
N VAL A 78 -0.26 -15.12 0.78
CA VAL A 78 -0.65 -13.91 1.50
C VAL A 78 0.50 -12.90 1.48
N ILE A 79 0.20 -11.65 1.15
CA ILE A 79 1.09 -10.51 1.28
C ILE A 79 0.50 -9.59 2.34
N ALA A 80 1.13 -9.55 3.51
CA ALA A 80 0.72 -8.66 4.60
C ALA A 80 1.69 -7.47 4.68
N ILE A 81 1.15 -6.28 4.48
CA ILE A 81 1.89 -5.02 4.49
C ILE A 81 1.55 -4.28 5.77
N THR A 82 2.57 -3.92 6.54
CA THR A 82 2.43 -3.22 7.81
C THR A 82 2.80 -1.75 7.62
N PRO A 83 1.95 -0.80 8.02
CA PRO A 83 2.27 0.62 7.96
C PRO A 83 3.36 0.99 8.96
N ARG A 84 4.00 2.12 8.72
CA ARG A 84 4.98 2.70 9.63
C ARG A 84 4.24 3.49 10.70
N LEU A 85 4.36 3.03 11.95
CA LEU A 85 3.85 3.79 13.09
C LEU A 85 4.79 4.96 13.44
N PRO A 86 4.24 6.10 13.87
CA PRO A 86 5.04 7.23 14.29
C PRO A 86 5.82 6.93 15.58
N ASN A 87 7.04 7.43 15.65
CA ASN A 87 7.90 7.33 16.83
C ASN A 87 8.28 8.71 17.39
N ARG A 88 7.63 9.78 16.92
CA ARG A 88 7.86 11.17 17.33
C ARG A 88 6.50 11.87 17.50
N PRO A 89 6.46 12.97 18.28
CA PRO A 89 5.24 13.78 18.42
C PRO A 89 4.68 14.29 17.09
N LEU A 90 5.56 14.61 16.15
CA LEU A 90 5.20 15.00 14.78
C LEU A 90 6.33 14.61 13.83
N GLY A 91 5.98 14.00 12.73
CA GLY A 91 6.87 13.66 11.63
C GLY A 91 6.18 13.88 10.29
N GLY A 92 6.97 14.06 9.24
CA GLY A 92 6.44 14.20 7.90
C GLY A 92 7.45 13.79 6.86
N GLN A 93 6.95 13.43 5.70
CA GLN A 93 7.70 13.10 4.50
C GLN A 93 6.98 13.68 3.30
N ALA A 94 7.71 14.35 2.43
CA ALA A 94 7.22 14.78 1.12
C ALA A 94 8.03 14.09 0.03
N VAL A 95 7.36 13.67 -1.02
CA VAL A 95 7.97 13.08 -2.22
C VAL A 95 7.54 13.90 -3.42
N LEU A 96 8.50 14.32 -4.21
CA LEU A 96 8.28 14.97 -5.48
C LEU A 96 9.15 14.29 -6.52
N SER A 97 8.53 13.65 -7.49
CA SER A 97 9.21 12.98 -8.61
C SER A 97 8.41 13.17 -9.90
N LEU A 98 9.02 12.80 -11.01
CA LEU A 98 8.35 12.81 -12.31
C LEU A 98 7.10 11.93 -12.33
N LEU A 99 7.11 10.83 -11.58
CA LEU A 99 6.04 9.83 -11.57
C LEU A 99 5.03 10.03 -10.46
N THR A 100 5.44 10.63 -9.32
CA THR A 100 4.58 10.75 -8.14
C THR A 100 4.86 12.01 -7.34
N THR A 101 3.81 12.57 -6.79
CA THR A 101 3.86 13.61 -5.76
C THR A 101 3.11 13.12 -4.54
N GLY A 102 3.70 13.21 -3.37
CA GLY A 102 3.09 12.70 -2.14
C GLY A 102 3.51 13.47 -0.89
N LEU A 103 2.63 13.42 0.11
CA LEU A 103 2.85 13.95 1.43
C LEU A 103 2.33 12.95 2.46
N ALA A 104 3.15 12.64 3.45
CA ALA A 104 2.73 11.86 4.61
C ALA A 104 3.09 12.61 5.89
N LEU A 105 2.14 12.70 6.80
CA LEU A 105 2.28 13.28 8.13
C LEU A 105 1.89 12.23 9.16
N SER A 106 2.60 12.16 10.26
CA SER A 106 2.29 11.22 11.34
C SER A 106 2.73 11.79 12.68
N GLY A 107 2.09 11.36 13.74
CA GLY A 107 2.44 11.85 15.07
C GLY A 107 1.83 11.05 16.20
N LEU A 108 2.37 11.30 17.41
CA LEU A 108 1.85 10.79 18.67
C LEU A 108 0.95 11.84 19.30
N SER A 109 -0.08 11.41 20.03
CA SER A 109 -0.85 12.30 20.89
C SER A 109 0.02 12.86 22.03
N ALA A 110 -0.32 14.02 22.54
CA ALA A 110 0.49 14.70 23.56
C ALA A 110 0.66 13.88 24.85
N ASP A 111 -0.29 13.03 25.17
CA ASP A 111 -0.27 12.10 26.31
C ASP A 111 0.42 10.76 26.00
N GLY A 112 0.90 10.56 24.77
CA GLY A 112 1.49 9.31 24.31
C GLY A 112 0.53 8.12 24.23
N ALA A 113 -0.76 8.33 24.46
CA ALA A 113 -1.75 7.27 24.50
C ALA A 113 -2.35 6.95 23.11
N GLY A 114 -1.95 7.67 22.08
CA GLY A 114 -2.44 7.44 20.72
C GLY A 114 -1.45 7.89 19.66
N ASP A 115 -1.75 7.49 18.44
CA ASP A 115 -0.99 7.84 17.24
C ASP A 115 -1.90 8.05 16.04
N TRP A 116 -1.38 8.73 15.05
CA TRP A 116 -2.09 9.00 13.81
C TRP A 116 -1.13 9.11 12.64
N THR A 117 -1.63 8.77 11.47
CA THR A 117 -0.93 8.95 10.18
C THR A 117 -1.93 9.41 9.13
N LEU A 118 -1.56 10.41 8.36
CA LEU A 118 -2.27 10.89 7.19
C LEU A 118 -1.30 10.90 6.01
N ALA A 119 -1.68 10.28 4.90
CA ALA A 119 -0.89 10.30 3.69
C ALA A 119 -1.78 10.56 2.48
N ALA A 120 -1.26 11.32 1.53
CA ALA A 120 -1.88 11.55 0.23
C ALA A 120 -0.82 11.47 -0.85
N ARG A 121 -1.14 10.80 -1.96
CA ARG A 121 -0.24 10.67 -3.11
C ARG A 121 -1.02 10.81 -4.41
N ARG A 122 -0.37 11.42 -5.40
CA ARG A 122 -0.84 11.56 -6.78
C ARG A 122 0.18 10.96 -7.73
N GLY A 123 -0.29 10.19 -8.71
CA GLY A 123 0.50 9.81 -9.87
C GLY A 123 0.52 10.93 -10.91
N ASN A 124 1.70 11.27 -11.41
CA ASN A 124 1.95 12.39 -12.33
C ASN A 124 2.18 11.92 -13.78
N MET A 125 1.66 10.76 -14.17
CA MET A 125 1.89 10.25 -15.52
C MET A 125 1.27 11.11 -16.62
N ASP A 126 0.15 11.79 -16.31
CA ASP A 126 -0.46 12.80 -17.16
C ASP A 126 0.54 13.90 -17.54
N LEU A 127 1.28 14.44 -16.56
CA LEU A 127 2.29 15.48 -16.81
C LEU A 127 3.45 14.97 -17.66
N TYR A 128 3.84 13.70 -17.48
CA TYR A 128 4.90 13.09 -18.28
C TYR A 128 4.45 12.90 -19.74
N PHE A 129 3.23 12.39 -19.96
CA PHE A 129 2.73 12.16 -21.31
C PHE A 129 2.42 13.45 -22.05
N ASP A 130 1.94 14.48 -21.36
CA ASP A 130 1.77 15.81 -21.94
C ASP A 130 3.11 16.41 -22.38
N LEU A 131 4.16 16.28 -21.54
CA LEU A 131 5.49 16.75 -21.88
C LEU A 131 6.13 15.98 -23.04
N ALA A 132 5.80 14.69 -23.19
CA ALA A 132 6.31 13.81 -24.23
C ALA A 132 5.46 13.85 -25.52
N ASP A 133 4.42 14.69 -25.59
CA ASP A 133 3.44 14.75 -26.71
C ASP A 133 2.90 13.35 -27.06
N SER A 134 2.59 12.55 -26.05
CA SER A 134 2.22 11.15 -26.20
C SER A 134 0.72 10.99 -26.41
N PRO A 135 0.27 10.17 -27.40
CA PRO A 135 -1.16 9.92 -27.61
C PRO A 135 -1.80 8.97 -26.59
N LEU A 136 -1.08 8.55 -25.54
CA LEU A 136 -1.55 7.54 -24.57
C LEU A 136 -2.57 8.08 -23.55
N GLY A 137 -3.05 9.31 -23.72
CA GLY A 137 -3.99 9.95 -22.79
C GLY A 137 -3.31 10.48 -21.54
N ASN A 138 -4.11 10.83 -20.54
CA ASN A 138 -3.67 11.49 -19.31
C ASN A 138 -3.92 10.60 -18.08
N PRO A 139 -3.27 9.44 -17.95
CA PRO A 139 -3.45 8.57 -16.81
C PRO A 139 -2.94 9.24 -15.53
N ARG A 140 -3.80 9.29 -14.54
CA ARG A 140 -3.50 9.84 -13.21
C ARG A 140 -4.19 9.01 -12.16
N TYR A 141 -3.64 8.95 -10.98
CA TYR A 141 -4.29 8.34 -9.83
C TYR A 141 -4.13 9.20 -8.60
N HIS A 142 -5.01 9.01 -7.66
CA HIS A 142 -4.94 9.62 -6.34
C HIS A 142 -5.12 8.54 -5.28
N GLU A 143 -4.42 8.68 -4.17
CA GLU A 143 -4.62 7.83 -3.02
C GLU A 143 -4.54 8.64 -1.74
N ILE A 144 -5.33 8.21 -0.77
CA ILE A 144 -5.37 8.77 0.58
C ILE A 144 -5.36 7.62 1.56
N TYR A 145 -4.52 7.73 2.57
CA TYR A 145 -4.51 6.85 3.72
C TYR A 145 -4.64 7.66 5.00
N ALA A 146 -5.48 7.19 5.91
CA ALA A 146 -5.62 7.73 7.24
C ALA A 146 -5.64 6.60 8.27
N HIS A 147 -4.85 6.74 9.31
CA HIS A 147 -4.79 5.86 10.46
C HIS A 147 -4.94 6.68 11.73
N PHE A 148 -5.65 6.13 12.69
CA PHE A 148 -5.77 6.66 14.05
C PHE A 148 -5.85 5.52 15.03
N ALA A 149 -5.08 5.58 16.10
CA ALA A 149 -5.19 4.65 17.22
C ALA A 149 -5.13 5.41 18.54
N ARG A 150 -5.93 4.99 19.52
CA ARG A 150 -5.91 5.57 20.87
C ARG A 150 -6.28 4.54 21.92
N ARG A 151 -5.50 4.51 22.99
CA ARG A 151 -5.80 3.76 24.21
C ARG A 151 -6.45 4.69 25.21
N PHE A 152 -7.66 4.35 25.65
CA PHE A 152 -8.45 5.11 26.62
C PHE A 152 -8.27 4.57 28.05
N SER A 153 -8.01 3.27 28.19
CA SER A 153 -7.74 2.61 29.46
C SER A 153 -6.89 1.35 29.24
N GLU A 154 -6.53 0.63 30.29
CA GLU A 154 -5.79 -0.64 30.19
C GLU A 154 -6.56 -1.69 29.36
N ASN A 155 -7.89 -1.64 29.38
CA ASN A 155 -8.77 -2.61 28.73
C ASN A 155 -9.49 -2.06 27.50
N LEU A 156 -9.29 -0.78 27.13
CA LEU A 156 -9.98 -0.16 26.01
C LEU A 156 -9.00 0.58 25.11
N ALA A 157 -8.83 0.06 23.92
CA ALA A 157 -8.14 0.74 22.83
C ALA A 157 -9.05 0.75 21.58
N VAL A 158 -9.01 1.84 20.84
CA VAL A 158 -9.72 1.99 19.56
C VAL A 158 -8.71 2.34 18.50
N ALA A 159 -8.78 1.64 17.37
CA ALA A 159 -8.01 1.96 16.19
C ALA A 159 -8.93 1.94 14.96
N GLY A 160 -8.62 2.76 14.00
CA GLY A 160 -9.32 2.80 12.73
C GLY A 160 -8.39 3.26 11.62
N ASN A 161 -8.60 2.71 10.44
CA ASN A 161 -7.86 3.06 9.25
C ASN A 161 -8.79 3.13 8.04
N VAL A 162 -8.43 3.99 7.11
CA VAL A 162 -9.14 4.18 5.84
C VAL A 162 -8.10 4.29 4.75
N ILE A 163 -8.33 3.59 3.65
CA ILE A 163 -7.62 3.78 2.39
C ILE A 163 -8.64 4.05 1.30
N ALA A 164 -8.39 5.07 0.50
CA ALA A 164 -9.18 5.40 -0.67
C ALA A 164 -8.24 5.70 -1.84
N PHE A 165 -8.61 5.26 -3.02
CA PHE A 165 -7.86 5.51 -4.24
C PHE A 165 -8.82 5.63 -5.44
N ASP A 166 -8.38 6.39 -6.43
CA ASP A 166 -9.07 6.67 -7.68
C ASP A 166 -8.06 6.68 -8.82
N ASP A 167 -8.47 6.15 -10.01
CA ASP A 167 -7.65 6.00 -11.22
C ASP A 167 -8.25 6.76 -12.40
#